data_fe87c2226750b32177dbb56cf4305cd6
#
_entry.id   fe87c2226750b32177dbb56cf4305cd6
#
_cell.length_a   1.000
_cell.length_b   1.000
_cell.length_c   1.000
_cell.angle_alpha   90.00
_cell.angle_beta   90.00
_cell.angle_gamma   90.00
#
_symmetry.space_group_name_H-M   'P 1'
#
loop_
_entity.id
_entity.type
_entity.pdbx_description
1 polymer ?
#
loop_
_entity_poly.entity_id
_entity_poly.type
_entity_poly.pdbx_seq_one_letter_code
_entity_poly.pdbx_strand_id
1 'polypeptide(L)'
;MAEGNKNVKNVETFGLHHSAYRCRDAEETRAFWEDRVGFPLRMCYRRVDHPTTGDALEYMHIFFDIGSHSDRESNYLAFFDVPFRQEDDEAELYKARWGMDLHLAFRVKDHAALQNWRDHLKSNDIDVVGPIGHEFCTSIYFHDPNGYRWEFATEDKSERETFDGYQATAHAEMAEWTKWKSTRS
;
A
#
# COMPACT_ATOMS: atom_id res chain seq x y z
N MET A 1 -10.35 22.74 27.58
CA MET A 1 -10.01 21.32 27.87
C MET A 1 -11.06 20.47 27.15
N ALA A 2 -10.68 19.84 26.07
CA ALA A 2 -11.59 18.95 25.36
C ALA A 2 -11.78 17.68 26.21
N GLU A 3 -13.01 17.38 26.57
CA GLU A 3 -13.36 16.12 27.21
C GLU A 3 -13.03 14.98 26.25
N GLY A 4 -12.00 14.20 26.59
CA GLY A 4 -11.64 12.99 25.85
C GLY A 4 -12.84 12.05 25.80
N ASN A 5 -13.13 11.56 24.61
CA ASN A 5 -14.22 10.62 24.35
C ASN A 5 -14.03 9.34 25.20
N LYS A 6 -14.74 9.26 26.33
CA LYS A 6 -14.62 8.22 27.35
C LYS A 6 -15.15 6.82 26.93
N ASN A 7 -15.51 6.64 25.65
CA ASN A 7 -16.14 5.40 25.16
C ASN A 7 -15.36 4.66 24.08
N VAL A 8 -14.09 4.97 23.86
CA VAL A 8 -13.25 4.14 22.98
C VAL A 8 -12.90 2.86 23.76
N LYS A 9 -13.57 1.75 23.47
CA LYS A 9 -13.16 0.43 23.95
C LYS A 9 -11.75 0.17 23.44
N ASN A 10 -10.90 -0.42 24.28
CA ASN A 10 -9.62 -0.98 23.82
C ASN A 10 -9.95 -2.06 22.76
N VAL A 11 -9.78 -1.71 21.50
CA VAL A 11 -9.83 -2.63 20.38
C VAL A 11 -8.40 -2.86 19.93
N GLU A 12 -8.01 -4.13 19.81
CA GLU A 12 -6.68 -4.53 19.37
C GLU A 12 -6.74 -4.96 17.91
N THR A 13 -5.76 -4.53 17.14
CA THR A 13 -5.49 -5.04 15.79
C THR A 13 -4.09 -5.63 15.76
N PHE A 14 -3.91 -6.74 15.04
CA PHE A 14 -2.64 -7.45 14.92
C PHE A 14 -1.86 -7.10 13.65
N GLY A 15 -2.28 -6.06 12.94
CA GLY A 15 -1.66 -5.60 11.71
C GLY A 15 -2.59 -5.65 10.50
N LEU A 16 -2.02 -5.63 9.32
CA LEU A 16 -2.74 -5.69 8.07
C LEU A 16 -2.94 -7.16 7.68
N HIS A 17 -4.19 -7.60 7.47
CA HIS A 17 -4.47 -8.93 6.92
C HIS A 17 -4.25 -8.92 5.40
N HIS A 18 -4.92 -8.02 4.68
CA HIS A 18 -4.70 -7.80 3.26
C HIS A 18 -5.13 -6.40 2.85
N SER A 19 -4.56 -5.93 1.75
CA SER A 19 -5.08 -4.80 0.96
C SER A 19 -5.57 -5.32 -0.37
N ALA A 20 -6.68 -4.79 -0.89
CA ALA A 20 -7.26 -5.25 -2.13
C ALA A 20 -7.47 -4.09 -3.11
N TYR A 21 -7.08 -4.32 -4.35
CA TYR A 21 -7.13 -3.37 -5.44
C TYR A 21 -7.84 -3.99 -6.64
N ARG A 22 -8.13 -3.21 -7.62
CA ARG A 22 -8.59 -3.68 -8.91
C ARG A 22 -7.41 -3.84 -9.86
N CYS A 23 -7.44 -4.83 -10.73
CA CYS A 23 -6.50 -4.95 -11.83
C CYS A 23 -7.24 -5.03 -13.16
N ARG A 24 -6.56 -4.66 -14.23
CA ARG A 24 -7.09 -4.74 -15.59
C ARG A 24 -7.01 -6.15 -16.16
N ASP A 25 -6.05 -6.94 -15.71
CA ASP A 25 -5.83 -8.32 -16.12
C ASP A 25 -5.13 -9.09 -15.00
N ALA A 26 -5.71 -10.21 -14.59
CA ALA A 26 -5.22 -11.02 -13.48
C ALA A 26 -3.88 -11.70 -13.81
N GLU A 27 -3.66 -12.19 -15.04
CA GLU A 27 -2.42 -12.86 -15.42
C GLU A 27 -1.26 -11.87 -15.61
N GLU A 28 -1.51 -10.69 -16.18
CA GLU A 28 -0.51 -9.62 -16.23
C GLU A 28 -0.06 -9.21 -14.83
N THR A 29 -1.04 -9.08 -13.91
CA THR A 29 -0.79 -8.74 -12.50
C THR A 29 -0.02 -9.86 -11.79
N ARG A 30 -0.37 -11.14 -12.05
CA ARG A 30 0.35 -12.29 -11.50
C ARG A 30 1.81 -12.31 -11.99
N ALA A 31 2.02 -12.18 -13.30
CA ALA A 31 3.37 -12.18 -13.88
C ALA A 31 4.23 -11.05 -13.31
N PHE A 32 3.65 -9.89 -13.06
CA PHE A 32 4.38 -8.79 -12.41
C PHE A 32 4.75 -9.14 -10.96
N TRP A 33 3.78 -9.49 -10.13
CA TRP A 33 4.02 -9.67 -8.68
C TRP A 33 4.78 -10.95 -8.35
N GLU A 34 4.49 -12.07 -9.02
CA GLU A 34 5.15 -13.33 -8.76
C GLU A 34 6.48 -13.46 -9.51
N ASP A 35 6.48 -13.27 -10.84
CA ASP A 35 7.65 -13.59 -11.64
C ASP A 35 8.73 -12.47 -11.59
N ARG A 36 8.34 -11.20 -11.42
CA ARG A 36 9.26 -10.06 -11.44
C ARG A 36 9.55 -9.48 -10.06
N VAL A 37 8.53 -9.26 -9.22
CA VAL A 37 8.71 -8.76 -7.86
C VAL A 37 9.14 -9.89 -6.91
N GLY A 38 8.60 -11.09 -7.08
CA GLY A 38 8.96 -12.27 -6.28
C GLY A 38 8.00 -12.53 -5.11
N PHE A 39 6.79 -11.97 -5.13
CA PHE A 39 5.75 -12.29 -4.16
C PHE A 39 4.92 -13.46 -4.67
N PRO A 40 5.00 -14.66 -4.06
CA PRO A 40 4.35 -15.85 -4.59
C PRO A 40 2.83 -15.71 -4.59
N LEU A 41 2.20 -16.19 -5.67
CA LEU A 41 0.76 -16.34 -5.74
C LEU A 41 0.30 -17.34 -4.68
N ARG A 42 -0.48 -16.88 -3.72
CA ARG A 42 -0.93 -17.69 -2.59
C ARG A 42 -2.29 -18.32 -2.82
N MET A 43 -3.18 -17.60 -3.47
CA MET A 43 -4.54 -18.02 -3.72
C MET A 43 -5.12 -17.29 -4.93
N CYS A 44 -5.91 -18.00 -5.73
CA CYS A 44 -6.79 -17.38 -6.72
C CYS A 44 -8.12 -18.14 -6.77
N TYR A 45 -9.20 -17.43 -7.01
CA TYR A 45 -10.51 -18.06 -7.21
C TYR A 45 -11.44 -17.17 -8.04
N ARG A 46 -12.26 -17.84 -8.85
CA ARG A 46 -13.34 -17.20 -9.63
C ARG A 46 -14.64 -17.23 -8.85
N ARG A 47 -15.42 -16.16 -8.97
CA ARG A 47 -16.79 -16.06 -8.47
C ARG A 47 -17.69 -15.47 -9.54
N VAL A 48 -19.00 -15.70 -9.37
CA VAL A 48 -20.05 -15.22 -10.29
C VAL A 48 -21.09 -14.34 -9.59
N ASP A 49 -20.85 -14.06 -8.31
CA ASP A 49 -21.74 -13.29 -7.43
C ASP A 49 -20.94 -12.27 -6.62
N HIS A 50 -21.51 -11.09 -6.45
CA HIS A 50 -20.94 -10.06 -5.59
C HIS A 50 -21.00 -10.50 -4.12
N PRO A 51 -19.86 -10.48 -3.38
CA PRO A 51 -19.76 -11.10 -2.05
C PRO A 51 -20.64 -10.44 -0.98
N THR A 52 -21.08 -9.19 -1.20
CA THR A 52 -21.90 -8.46 -0.22
C THR A 52 -23.36 -8.36 -0.62
N THR A 53 -23.66 -8.15 -1.91
CA THR A 53 -25.04 -7.93 -2.39
C THR A 53 -25.66 -9.19 -2.98
N GLY A 54 -24.84 -10.15 -3.40
CA GLY A 54 -25.31 -11.36 -4.10
C GLY A 54 -25.71 -11.12 -5.58
N ASP A 55 -25.52 -9.91 -6.08
CA ASP A 55 -25.80 -9.60 -7.49
C ASP A 55 -24.83 -10.36 -8.41
N ALA A 56 -25.28 -10.64 -9.64
CA ALA A 56 -24.43 -11.29 -10.62
C ALA A 56 -23.20 -10.43 -10.95
N LEU A 57 -22.02 -10.94 -10.61
CA LEU A 57 -20.74 -10.30 -10.87
C LEU A 57 -19.67 -11.37 -11.06
N GLU A 58 -19.19 -11.54 -12.28
CA GLU A 58 -18.09 -12.45 -12.55
C GLU A 58 -16.75 -11.76 -12.32
N TYR A 59 -15.87 -12.37 -11.52
CA TYR A 59 -14.54 -11.85 -11.25
C TYR A 59 -13.55 -12.95 -10.86
N MET A 60 -12.26 -12.67 -11.07
CA MET A 60 -11.14 -13.39 -10.50
C MET A 60 -10.58 -12.60 -9.32
N HIS A 61 -10.33 -13.27 -8.19
CA HIS A 61 -9.65 -12.68 -7.04
C HIS A 61 -8.34 -13.42 -6.79
N ILE A 62 -7.24 -12.67 -6.80
CA ILE A 62 -5.88 -13.21 -6.65
C ILE A 62 -5.19 -12.59 -5.43
N PHE A 63 -4.37 -13.39 -4.74
CA PHE A 63 -3.66 -13.00 -3.51
C PHE A 63 -2.19 -13.38 -3.60
N PHE A 64 -1.33 -12.44 -3.29
CA PHE A 64 0.12 -12.65 -3.18
C PHE A 64 0.54 -12.59 -1.72
N ASP A 65 1.42 -13.49 -1.31
CA ASP A 65 2.02 -13.46 0.02
C ASP A 65 3.13 -12.42 0.06
N ILE A 66 2.97 -11.40 0.90
CA ILE A 66 3.96 -10.32 1.06
C ILE A 66 4.80 -10.49 2.33
N GLY A 67 4.70 -11.66 2.96
CA GLY A 67 5.43 -11.98 4.18
C GLY A 67 4.72 -11.55 5.46
N SER A 68 5.31 -11.90 6.58
CA SER A 68 4.84 -11.54 7.91
C SER A 68 6.00 -11.23 8.84
N HIS A 69 5.70 -10.55 9.96
CA HIS A 69 6.66 -10.34 11.05
C HIS A 69 6.62 -11.48 12.09
N SER A 70 5.72 -12.43 11.95
CA SER A 70 5.55 -13.54 12.88
C SER A 70 5.34 -14.86 12.14
N ASP A 71 5.71 -15.97 12.75
CA ASP A 71 5.58 -17.34 12.20
C ASP A 71 4.12 -17.80 11.98
N ARG A 72 3.13 -16.96 12.27
CA ARG A 72 1.74 -17.37 12.34
C ARG A 72 0.80 -16.74 11.30
N GLU A 73 1.14 -15.58 10.73
CA GLU A 73 0.20 -14.85 9.87
C GLU A 73 0.94 -14.14 8.74
N SER A 74 0.64 -14.53 7.50
CA SER A 74 1.07 -13.79 6.32
C SER A 74 0.15 -12.60 6.07
N ASN A 75 0.73 -11.50 5.60
CA ASN A 75 -0.03 -10.40 5.02
C ASN A 75 -0.17 -10.63 3.52
N TYR A 76 -1.25 -10.15 2.94
CA TYR A 76 -1.52 -10.37 1.52
C TYR A 76 -1.75 -9.08 0.77
N LEU A 77 -1.28 -9.06 -0.47
CA LEU A 77 -1.68 -8.11 -1.48
C LEU A 77 -2.67 -8.81 -2.40
N ALA A 78 -3.84 -8.22 -2.61
CA ALA A 78 -4.91 -8.85 -3.37
C ALA A 78 -5.39 -7.97 -4.51
N PHE A 79 -5.88 -8.62 -5.59
CA PHE A 79 -6.47 -7.91 -6.72
C PHE A 79 -7.75 -8.59 -7.21
N PHE A 80 -8.65 -7.76 -7.71
CA PHE A 80 -9.86 -8.17 -8.40
C PHE A 80 -9.73 -7.86 -9.89
N ASP A 81 -9.80 -8.88 -10.72
CA ASP A 81 -10.05 -8.75 -12.16
C ASP A 81 -11.55 -8.91 -12.39
N VAL A 82 -12.19 -7.85 -12.89
CA VAL A 82 -13.62 -7.82 -13.20
C VAL A 82 -13.75 -7.55 -14.69
N PRO A 83 -13.82 -8.59 -15.54
CA PRO A 83 -13.81 -8.44 -16.98
C PRO A 83 -15.09 -7.75 -17.49
N PHE A 84 -15.01 -7.17 -18.69
CA PHE A 84 -16.13 -6.65 -19.47
C PHE A 84 -16.91 -5.45 -18.87
N ARG A 85 -16.37 -4.73 -17.91
CA ARG A 85 -16.94 -3.45 -17.51
C ARG A 85 -16.41 -2.33 -18.42
N GLN A 86 -17.28 -1.77 -19.25
CA GLN A 86 -16.96 -0.68 -20.19
C GLN A 86 -16.70 0.69 -19.54
N GLU A 87 -16.96 0.83 -18.25
CA GLU A 87 -16.88 2.12 -17.54
C GLU A 87 -15.50 2.40 -16.93
N ASP A 88 -14.55 1.52 -17.19
CA ASP A 88 -13.29 1.48 -16.47
C ASP A 88 -12.06 1.91 -17.29
N ASP A 89 -12.11 3.08 -17.86
CA ASP A 89 -10.90 3.89 -18.11
C ASP A 89 -10.36 4.43 -16.75
N GLU A 90 -10.56 3.63 -15.71
CA GLU A 90 -10.13 3.95 -14.34
C GLU A 90 -8.62 3.90 -14.13
N ALA A 91 -7.83 3.52 -15.12
CA ALA A 91 -6.40 3.77 -15.10
C ALA A 91 -6.07 5.27 -14.88
N GLU A 92 -7.00 6.15 -15.20
CA GLU A 92 -6.91 7.57 -14.86
C GLU A 92 -7.26 7.89 -13.41
N LEU A 93 -8.10 7.09 -12.73
CA LEU A 93 -8.47 7.31 -11.32
C LEU A 93 -7.31 7.07 -10.36
N TYR A 94 -6.40 6.18 -10.72
CA TYR A 94 -5.23 5.83 -9.90
C TYR A 94 -3.96 6.60 -10.29
N LYS A 95 -3.99 7.31 -11.40
CA LYS A 95 -3.01 8.37 -11.64
C LYS A 95 -3.34 9.52 -10.70
N ALA A 96 -2.95 9.33 -9.44
CA ALA A 96 -3.05 10.35 -8.42
C ALA A 96 -2.56 11.67 -9.00
N ARG A 97 -3.37 12.72 -8.90
CA ARG A 97 -3.11 14.05 -9.46
C ARG A 97 -1.72 14.59 -9.08
N TRP A 98 -1.21 14.16 -7.94
CA TRP A 98 0.07 14.54 -7.37
C TRP A 98 1.13 13.43 -7.48
N GLY A 99 0.75 12.22 -7.89
CA GLY A 99 1.65 11.08 -8.01
C GLY A 99 2.21 10.53 -6.69
N MET A 100 1.75 11.04 -5.56
CA MET A 100 2.26 10.63 -4.24
C MET A 100 1.19 10.28 -3.21
N ASP A 101 -0.07 10.63 -3.46
CA ASP A 101 -1.15 10.64 -2.48
C ASP A 101 -1.86 9.29 -2.28
N LEU A 102 -1.66 8.33 -3.19
CA LEU A 102 -2.19 6.97 -3.07
C LEU A 102 -1.06 5.96 -3.31
N HIS A 103 -0.59 5.32 -2.26
CA HIS A 103 0.39 4.24 -2.33
C HIS A 103 0.30 3.33 -1.11
N LEU A 104 0.86 2.13 -1.23
CA LEU A 104 1.09 1.22 -0.11
C LEU A 104 2.60 1.06 0.08
N ALA A 105 3.05 1.20 1.31
CA ALA A 105 4.44 1.00 1.70
C ALA A 105 4.63 -0.37 2.37
N PHE A 106 5.55 -1.17 1.85
CA PHE A 106 6.03 -2.39 2.46
C PHE A 106 7.25 -2.07 3.33
N ARG A 107 7.26 -2.55 4.56
CA ARG A 107 8.44 -2.42 5.42
C ARG A 107 9.51 -3.42 5.02
N VAL A 108 10.74 -2.94 4.87
CA VAL A 108 11.92 -3.80 4.74
C VAL A 108 12.83 -3.63 5.97
N LYS A 109 13.70 -4.61 6.18
CA LYS A 109 14.43 -4.76 7.43
C LYS A 109 15.35 -3.58 7.76
N ASP A 110 16.10 -3.11 6.78
CA ASP A 110 17.13 -2.09 6.92
C ASP A 110 17.52 -1.48 5.56
N HIS A 111 18.40 -0.47 5.56
CA HIS A 111 18.86 0.20 4.33
C HIS A 111 19.58 -0.76 3.36
N ALA A 112 20.27 -1.79 3.85
CA ALA A 112 20.88 -2.79 2.98
C ALA A 112 19.82 -3.63 2.26
N ALA A 113 18.76 -4.04 2.97
CA ALA A 113 17.62 -4.71 2.37
C ALA A 113 16.89 -3.82 1.37
N LEU A 114 16.75 -2.52 1.65
CA LEU A 114 16.16 -1.55 0.73
C LEU A 114 16.96 -1.45 -0.58
N GLN A 115 18.29 -1.39 -0.47
CA GLN A 115 19.17 -1.37 -1.65
C GLN A 115 19.06 -2.68 -2.45
N ASN A 116 19.01 -3.83 -1.77
CA ASN A 116 18.83 -5.13 -2.43
C ASN A 116 17.49 -5.18 -3.20
N TRP A 117 16.40 -4.66 -2.62
CA TRP A 117 15.12 -4.54 -3.31
C TRP A 117 15.19 -3.65 -4.53
N ARG A 118 15.84 -2.50 -4.42
CA ARG A 118 16.05 -1.60 -5.56
C ARG A 118 16.78 -2.30 -6.72
N ASP A 119 17.85 -3.00 -6.40
CA ASP A 119 18.67 -3.69 -7.41
C ASP A 119 17.91 -4.89 -8.00
N HIS A 120 17.15 -5.62 -7.19
CA HIS A 120 16.27 -6.70 -7.64
C HIS A 120 15.20 -6.20 -8.62
N LEU A 121 14.46 -5.15 -8.27
CA LEU A 121 13.44 -4.57 -9.14
C LEU A 121 14.03 -4.10 -10.47
N LYS A 122 15.17 -3.40 -10.45
CA LYS A 122 15.86 -2.95 -11.66
C LYS A 122 16.35 -4.10 -12.53
N SER A 123 16.84 -5.19 -11.93
CA SER A 123 17.28 -6.38 -12.68
C SER A 123 16.13 -7.15 -13.34
N ASN A 124 14.88 -6.84 -12.94
CA ASN A 124 13.66 -7.37 -13.52
C ASN A 124 12.89 -6.32 -14.36
N ASP A 125 13.60 -5.31 -14.89
CA ASP A 125 13.07 -4.28 -15.78
C ASP A 125 11.92 -3.45 -15.17
N ILE A 126 11.96 -3.24 -13.84
CA ILE A 126 11.02 -2.37 -13.14
C ILE A 126 11.70 -1.03 -12.87
N ASP A 127 11.10 0.05 -13.32
CA ASP A 127 11.57 1.41 -13.04
C ASP A 127 11.42 1.74 -11.55
N VAL A 128 12.51 2.19 -10.92
CA VAL A 128 12.55 2.50 -9.50
C VAL A 128 13.07 3.90 -9.27
N VAL A 129 12.31 4.67 -8.51
CA VAL A 129 12.69 5.99 -8.02
C VAL A 129 13.22 5.88 -6.58
N GLY A 130 14.30 6.56 -6.29
CA GLY A 130 14.92 6.55 -4.95
C GLY A 130 16.26 5.79 -4.90
N PRO A 131 16.86 5.63 -3.71
CA PRO A 131 16.32 5.97 -2.39
C PRO A 131 16.05 7.46 -2.15
N ILE A 132 14.95 7.76 -1.45
CA ILE A 132 14.58 9.11 -1.03
C ILE A 132 14.42 9.11 0.49
N GLY A 133 15.14 10.01 1.17
CA GLY A 133 15.00 10.23 2.61
C GLY A 133 13.84 11.16 2.93
N HIS A 134 13.02 10.80 3.92
CA HIS A 134 11.85 11.54 4.39
C HIS A 134 11.97 12.00 5.85
N GLU A 135 13.17 12.24 6.35
CA GLU A 135 13.47 12.57 7.75
C GLU A 135 13.19 11.44 8.75
N PHE A 136 12.10 10.71 8.58
CA PHE A 136 11.64 9.63 9.45
C PHE A 136 11.68 8.23 8.81
N CYS A 137 12.00 8.15 7.52
CA CYS A 137 12.24 6.89 6.79
C CYS A 137 12.97 7.15 5.48
N THR A 138 13.52 6.08 4.92
CA THR A 138 14.09 6.10 3.57
C THR A 138 13.34 5.11 2.70
N SER A 139 12.98 5.53 1.47
CA SER A 139 12.06 4.80 0.60
C SER A 139 12.51 4.70 -0.84
N ILE A 140 12.07 3.62 -1.51
CA ILE A 140 12.09 3.48 -2.97
C ILE A 140 10.66 3.29 -3.49
N TYR A 141 10.40 3.75 -4.71
CA TYR A 141 9.07 3.73 -5.32
C TYR A 141 9.09 3.10 -6.70
N PHE A 142 8.01 2.41 -7.04
CA PHE A 142 7.80 1.82 -8.36
C PHE A 142 6.30 1.75 -8.68
N HIS A 143 5.95 1.40 -9.93
CA HIS A 143 4.56 1.22 -10.34
C HIS A 143 4.35 -0.20 -10.86
N ASP A 144 3.17 -0.73 -10.59
CA ASP A 144 2.73 -1.98 -11.21
C ASP A 144 2.08 -1.73 -12.59
N PRO A 145 1.75 -2.78 -13.36
CA PRO A 145 1.10 -2.63 -14.66
C PRO A 145 -0.27 -1.94 -14.63
N ASN A 146 -0.91 -1.92 -13.47
CA ASN A 146 -2.20 -1.25 -13.27
C ASN A 146 -2.06 0.26 -13.00
N GLY A 147 -0.82 0.75 -12.82
CA GLY A 147 -0.52 2.14 -12.52
C GLY A 147 -0.50 2.49 -11.04
N TYR A 148 -0.70 1.54 -10.14
CA TYR A 148 -0.58 1.78 -8.71
C TYR A 148 0.86 2.05 -8.32
N ARG A 149 1.04 3.04 -7.45
CA ARG A 149 2.32 3.35 -6.85
C ARG A 149 2.55 2.47 -5.62
N TRP A 150 3.74 1.88 -5.55
CA TRP A 150 4.19 1.03 -4.47
C TRP A 150 5.46 1.60 -3.87
N GLU A 151 5.68 1.31 -2.61
CA GLU A 151 6.83 1.78 -1.86
C GLU A 151 7.45 0.62 -1.08
N PHE A 152 8.78 0.55 -1.03
CA PHE A 152 9.51 -0.14 0.03
C PHE A 152 10.15 0.91 0.92
N ALA A 153 9.95 0.79 2.23
CA ALA A 153 10.42 1.73 3.21
C ALA A 153 11.16 1.04 4.35
N THR A 154 12.16 1.72 4.88
CA THR A 154 12.86 1.34 6.10
C THR A 154 13.17 2.58 6.92
N GLU A 155 13.46 2.38 8.20
CA GLU A 155 14.03 3.41 9.06
C GLU A 155 15.20 2.86 9.86
N ASP A 156 16.23 3.69 10.09
CA ASP A 156 17.24 3.45 11.10
C ASP A 156 16.78 3.99 12.47
N LYS A 157 17.66 3.89 13.48
CA LYS A 157 17.32 4.34 14.83
C LYS A 157 17.02 5.84 14.89
N SER A 158 17.77 6.67 14.18
CA SER A 158 17.61 8.13 14.17
C SER A 158 16.31 8.54 13.47
N GLU A 159 16.01 7.93 12.32
CA GLU A 159 14.75 8.12 11.58
C GLU A 159 13.56 7.68 12.43
N ARG A 160 13.68 6.58 13.17
CA ARG A 160 12.64 6.11 14.11
C ARG A 160 12.41 7.07 15.27
N GLU A 161 13.48 7.57 15.88
CA GLU A 161 13.39 8.58 16.94
C GLU A 161 12.74 9.87 16.44
N THR A 162 13.01 10.29 15.21
CA THR A 162 12.36 11.43 14.55
C THR A 162 10.86 11.17 14.36
N PHE A 163 10.49 9.99 13.84
CA PHE A 163 9.08 9.60 13.68
C PHE A 163 8.32 9.63 15.01
N ASP A 164 8.90 9.04 16.05
CA ASP A 164 8.29 9.01 17.38
C ASP A 164 8.18 10.41 17.99
N GLY A 165 9.10 11.32 17.66
CA GLY A 165 9.06 12.73 18.05
C GLY A 165 7.86 13.51 17.51
N TYR A 166 7.40 13.20 16.31
CA TYR A 166 6.22 13.86 15.70
C TYR A 166 4.92 13.60 16.47
N GLN A 167 4.84 12.52 17.22
CA GLN A 167 3.65 12.24 18.05
C GLN A 167 3.35 13.36 19.03
N ALA A 168 4.38 14.01 19.59
CA ALA A 168 4.22 15.08 20.58
C ALA A 168 3.59 16.35 19.99
N THR A 169 3.79 16.60 18.71
CA THR A 169 3.32 17.82 18.01
C THR A 169 2.13 17.58 17.07
N ALA A 170 1.77 16.33 16.79
CA ALA A 170 0.78 15.95 15.77
C ALA A 170 -0.56 16.69 15.87
N HIS A 171 -1.12 16.81 17.08
CA HIS A 171 -2.39 17.52 17.29
C HIS A 171 -2.27 19.04 17.12
N ALA A 172 -1.12 19.62 17.51
CA ALA A 172 -0.86 21.04 17.33
C ALA A 172 -0.73 21.39 15.84
N GLU A 173 0.04 20.60 15.10
CA GLU A 173 0.19 20.73 13.64
C GLU A 173 -1.16 20.61 12.92
N MET A 174 -2.00 19.66 13.32
CA MET A 174 -3.35 19.50 12.74
C MET A 174 -4.23 20.71 13.01
N ALA A 175 -4.14 21.30 14.20
CA ALA A 175 -4.89 22.50 14.56
C ALA A 175 -4.43 23.72 13.74
N GLU A 176 -3.11 23.90 13.59
CA GLU A 176 -2.53 24.97 12.77
C GLU A 176 -2.90 24.81 11.29
N TRP A 177 -2.85 23.58 10.75
CA TRP A 177 -3.29 23.30 9.39
C TRP A 177 -4.77 23.65 9.17
N THR A 178 -5.63 23.31 10.12
CA THR A 178 -7.07 23.62 10.04
C THR A 178 -7.32 25.12 10.05
N LYS A 179 -6.63 25.85 10.92
CA LYS A 179 -6.66 27.31 10.99
C LYS A 179 -6.17 27.95 9.69
N TRP A 180 -5.03 27.48 9.16
CA TRP A 180 -4.48 27.97 7.90
C TRP A 180 -5.44 27.78 6.71
N LYS A 181 -6.11 26.64 6.61
CA LYS A 181 -7.13 26.40 5.56
C LYS A 181 -8.31 27.35 5.68
N SER A 182 -8.81 27.62 6.90
CA SER A 182 -9.97 28.47 7.12
C SER A 182 -9.75 29.93 6.72
N THR A 183 -8.50 30.36 6.57
CA THR A 183 -8.15 31.73 6.11
C THR A 183 -8.05 31.87 4.60
N ARG A 184 -8.26 30.78 3.82
CA ARG A 184 -8.05 30.71 2.37
C ARG A 184 -9.25 30.19 1.58
N SER A 185 -10.38 29.94 2.25
CA SER A 185 -11.67 29.57 1.66
C SER A 185 -12.49 30.81 1.29
#